data_22e0cb63e6e57e5af6d8d6d4ce36cba2
#
_entry.id   22e0cb63e6e57e5af6d8d6d4ce36cba2
#
_cell.length_a   1.000
_cell.length_b   1.000
_cell.length_c   1.000
_cell.angle_alpha   90.00
_cell.angle_beta   90.00
_cell.angle_gamma   90.00
#
_symmetry.space_group_name_H-M   'P 1'
#
loop_
_entity.id
_entity.type
_entity.pdbx_description
1 polymer ?
#
loop_
_entity_poly.entity_id
_entity_poly.type
_entity_poly.pdbx_seq_one_letter_code
_entity_poly.pdbx_strand_id
1 'polypeptide(L)'
;MGWLSARTSAWLAAASIALAGCQTQGPSAPEMTGPPPKPSISPSDVIGRWGLGAYHREEDRARTEAITRGQCKQPYVISAGNSGGLMMLTHDSPNIVEVQIKANQLGKTFIGPGLAPGGADDREVVSYDGKVLILKWVDPEVAGRYGTQILVRCAAPKA
;
A
#
# COMPACT_ATOMS: atom_id res chain seq x y z
N MET A 1 -57.73 -17.82 -63.02
CA MET A 1 -57.77 -16.33 -63.05
C MET A 1 -56.71 -15.83 -62.10
N GLY A 2 -55.52 -15.60 -62.48
CA GLY A 2 -54.99 -14.66 -63.43
C GLY A 2 -54.73 -13.35 -62.72
N TRP A 3 -53.49 -13.04 -62.42
CA TRP A 3 -52.80 -11.90 -63.00
C TRP A 3 -51.42 -11.72 -62.34
N LEU A 4 -50.46 -11.70 -63.21
CA LEU A 4 -49.05 -11.32 -63.08
C LEU A 4 -48.91 -9.82 -62.76
N SER A 5 -47.79 -9.45 -62.13
CA SER A 5 -46.97 -8.26 -62.42
C SER A 5 -46.27 -7.83 -61.13
N ALA A 6 -45.10 -7.34 -61.01
CA ALA A 6 -43.95 -7.11 -61.87
C ALA A 6 -42.75 -6.83 -60.94
N ARG A 7 -41.59 -7.22 -61.40
CA ARG A 7 -40.28 -7.03 -60.78
C ARG A 7 -39.89 -5.54 -60.81
N THR A 8 -39.45 -5.00 -59.71
CA THR A 8 -38.54 -3.87 -59.78
C THR A 8 -37.37 -4.07 -58.72
N SER A 9 -36.23 -4.40 -59.29
CA SER A 9 -34.98 -4.51 -58.58
C SER A 9 -34.45 -3.08 -58.29
N ALA A 10 -34.37 -2.72 -57.07
CA ALA A 10 -33.62 -1.48 -56.63
C ALA A 10 -32.30 -1.90 -56.00
N TRP A 11 -31.24 -1.67 -56.70
CA TRP A 11 -29.87 -1.81 -56.21
C TRP A 11 -29.55 -0.60 -55.29
N LEU A 12 -29.44 -0.82 -54.00
CA LEU A 12 -28.90 0.14 -53.07
C LEU A 12 -27.41 -0.17 -52.87
N ALA A 13 -26.57 0.67 -53.45
CA ALA A 13 -25.14 0.68 -53.24
C ALA A 13 -24.87 1.15 -51.80
N ALA A 14 -24.42 0.25 -50.94
CA ALA A 14 -23.95 0.59 -49.60
C ALA A 14 -22.53 1.18 -49.72
N ALA A 15 -22.41 2.48 -49.56
CA ALA A 15 -21.11 3.16 -49.39
C ALA A 15 -20.56 2.89 -47.98
N SER A 16 -19.57 1.99 -47.90
CA SER A 16 -18.82 1.74 -46.65
C SER A 16 -17.85 2.90 -46.37
N ILE A 17 -18.20 3.76 -45.45
CA ILE A 17 -17.30 4.77 -44.93
C ILE A 17 -16.34 4.10 -43.93
N ALA A 18 -15.11 3.84 -44.35
CA ALA A 18 -14.04 3.40 -43.46
C ALA A 18 -13.57 4.60 -42.60
N LEU A 19 -14.00 4.66 -41.35
CA LEU A 19 -13.44 5.55 -40.34
C LEU A 19 -12.06 5.02 -39.96
N ALA A 20 -11.01 5.55 -40.57
CA ALA A 20 -9.64 5.39 -40.11
C ALA A 20 -9.49 6.13 -38.78
N GLY A 21 -9.71 5.43 -37.66
CA GLY A 21 -9.41 5.92 -36.33
C GLY A 21 -7.89 6.03 -36.17
N CYS A 22 -7.35 7.26 -36.16
CA CYS A 22 -6.01 7.51 -35.68
C CYS A 22 -5.97 7.18 -34.17
N GLN A 23 -5.50 5.99 -33.83
CA GLN A 23 -5.10 5.66 -32.46
C GLN A 23 -3.79 6.42 -32.21
N THR A 24 -3.87 7.57 -31.55
CA THR A 24 -2.72 8.20 -30.93
C THR A 24 -2.29 7.30 -29.78
N GLN A 25 -1.31 6.43 -30.03
CA GLN A 25 -0.55 5.76 -28.97
C GLN A 25 0.21 6.87 -28.26
N GLY A 26 -0.32 7.30 -27.09
CA GLY A 26 0.42 8.11 -26.16
C GLY A 26 1.72 7.38 -25.76
N PRO A 27 2.77 8.09 -25.36
CA PRO A 27 4.01 7.47 -24.94
C PRO A 27 3.69 6.50 -23.79
N SER A 28 3.88 5.20 -24.04
CA SER A 28 3.79 4.18 -23.01
C SER A 28 4.82 4.50 -21.94
N ALA A 29 4.38 4.69 -20.70
CA ALA A 29 5.31 4.81 -19.58
C ALA A 29 6.24 3.57 -19.59
N PRO A 30 7.54 3.74 -19.34
CA PRO A 30 8.47 2.62 -19.33
C PRO A 30 7.99 1.58 -18.31
N GLU A 31 7.62 0.42 -18.79
CA GLU A 31 7.27 -0.72 -17.98
C GLU A 31 8.55 -1.22 -17.31
N MET A 32 8.67 -0.98 -15.99
CA MET A 32 9.82 -1.42 -15.20
C MET A 32 9.73 -2.93 -15.02
N THR A 33 10.34 -3.70 -15.92
CA THR A 33 10.26 -5.15 -16.04
C THR A 33 11.30 -5.93 -15.20
N GLY A 34 11.86 -5.32 -14.16
CA GLY A 34 12.79 -5.98 -13.24
C GLY A 34 12.10 -6.50 -11.97
N PRO A 35 12.75 -7.41 -11.21
CA PRO A 35 12.26 -7.73 -9.87
C PRO A 35 12.27 -6.46 -9.01
N PRO A 36 11.30 -6.31 -8.07
CA PRO A 36 11.27 -5.16 -7.19
C PRO A 36 12.55 -5.09 -6.36
N PRO A 37 13.05 -3.89 -6.05
CA PRO A 37 14.19 -3.72 -5.17
C PRO A 37 13.90 -4.30 -3.79
N LYS A 38 14.95 -4.61 -3.03
CA LYS A 38 14.80 -5.10 -1.66
C LYS A 38 14.15 -4.01 -0.79
N PRO A 39 13.27 -4.38 0.17
CA PRO A 39 12.76 -3.46 1.17
C PRO A 39 13.90 -2.77 1.94
N SER A 40 13.67 -1.52 2.36
CA SER A 40 14.63 -0.72 3.12
C SER A 40 14.85 -1.21 4.56
N ILE A 41 13.95 -2.06 5.04
CA ILE A 41 14.00 -2.70 6.37
C ILE A 41 13.70 -4.18 6.24
N SER A 42 14.16 -4.95 7.23
CA SER A 42 13.91 -6.40 7.36
C SER A 42 13.00 -6.71 8.55
N PRO A 43 12.41 -7.91 8.65
CA PRO A 43 11.64 -8.30 9.83
C PRO A 43 12.41 -8.16 11.14
N SER A 44 13.70 -8.47 11.16
CA SER A 44 14.57 -8.32 12.36
C SER A 44 14.68 -6.87 12.82
N ASP A 45 14.55 -5.90 11.93
CA ASP A 45 14.56 -4.48 12.27
C ASP A 45 13.28 -4.04 12.98
N VAL A 46 12.18 -4.75 12.77
CA VAL A 46 10.85 -4.37 13.28
C VAL A 46 10.42 -5.21 14.48
N ILE A 47 10.85 -6.46 14.55
CA ILE A 47 10.54 -7.32 15.70
C ILE A 47 11.05 -6.67 16.98
N GLY A 48 10.18 -6.63 18.01
CA GLY A 48 10.54 -6.09 19.31
C GLY A 48 9.39 -5.39 20.01
N ARG A 49 9.77 -4.58 21.02
CA ARG A 49 8.87 -3.81 21.87
C ARG A 49 8.94 -2.35 21.51
N TRP A 50 7.79 -1.73 21.32
CA TRP A 50 7.68 -0.37 20.84
C TRP A 50 6.71 0.45 21.68
N GLY A 51 7.04 1.71 21.97
CA GLY A 51 6.04 2.70 22.26
C GLY A 51 5.31 3.02 20.95
N LEU A 52 3.99 3.13 20.95
CA LEU A 52 3.19 3.44 19.79
C LEU A 52 2.44 4.75 20.01
N GLY A 53 2.57 5.67 19.07
CA GLY A 53 1.84 6.93 19.01
C GLY A 53 1.44 7.25 17.56
N ALA A 54 0.70 8.34 17.38
CA ALA A 54 0.35 8.83 16.04
C ALA A 54 0.21 10.35 16.05
N TYR A 55 0.46 10.97 14.90
CA TYR A 55 0.27 12.40 14.68
C TYR A 55 -0.39 12.65 13.32
N HIS A 56 -1.12 13.77 13.20
CA HIS A 56 -1.78 14.18 11.96
C HIS A 56 -1.01 15.29 11.25
N ARG A 57 -0.25 16.11 11.98
CA ARG A 57 0.50 17.25 11.44
C ARG A 57 1.97 17.07 11.75
N GLU A 58 2.83 17.34 10.76
CA GLU A 58 4.28 17.10 10.89
C GLU A 58 4.90 17.92 12.03
N GLU A 59 4.37 19.10 12.33
CA GLU A 59 4.83 19.92 13.47
C GLU A 59 4.62 19.23 14.83
N ASP A 60 3.68 18.27 14.93
CA ASP A 60 3.43 17.53 16.16
C ASP A 60 4.36 16.32 16.34
N ARG A 61 5.12 15.95 15.30
CA ARG A 61 5.98 14.75 15.29
C ARG A 61 6.92 14.68 16.48
N ALA A 62 7.73 15.73 16.71
CA ALA A 62 8.73 15.74 17.78
C ALA A 62 8.10 15.58 19.18
N ARG A 63 6.98 16.26 19.42
CA ARG A 63 6.22 16.16 20.67
C ARG A 63 5.63 14.76 20.84
N THR A 64 5.05 14.21 19.77
CA THR A 64 4.47 12.86 19.79
C THR A 64 5.54 11.82 20.04
N GLU A 65 6.71 11.91 19.42
CA GLU A 65 7.83 11.02 19.67
C GLU A 65 8.26 11.01 21.15
N ALA A 66 8.38 12.19 21.75
CA ALA A 66 8.74 12.32 23.15
C ALA A 66 7.71 11.65 24.10
N ILE A 67 6.41 11.84 23.83
CA ILE A 67 5.31 11.20 24.59
C ILE A 67 5.32 9.69 24.39
N THR A 68 5.54 9.23 23.16
CA THR A 68 5.50 7.82 22.76
C THR A 68 6.58 7.00 23.49
N ARG A 69 7.71 7.59 23.86
CA ARG A 69 8.72 6.93 24.71
C ARG A 69 8.15 6.49 26.06
N GLY A 70 7.19 7.21 26.61
CA GLY A 70 6.51 6.86 27.86
C GLY A 70 5.62 5.61 27.76
N GLN A 71 5.19 5.24 26.56
CA GLN A 71 4.35 4.07 26.31
C GLN A 71 5.09 2.73 26.47
N CYS A 72 6.41 2.75 26.66
CA CYS A 72 7.19 1.55 26.90
C CYS A 72 6.86 0.83 28.22
N LYS A 73 6.03 1.41 29.09
CA LYS A 73 5.46 0.73 30.26
C LYS A 73 4.46 -0.37 29.85
N GLN A 74 3.72 -0.14 28.76
CA GLN A 74 2.79 -1.08 28.14
C GLN A 74 3.07 -1.12 26.63
N PRO A 75 4.15 -1.79 26.23
CA PRO A 75 4.62 -1.69 24.85
C PRO A 75 3.72 -2.41 23.87
N TYR A 76 3.63 -1.86 22.68
CA TYR A 76 3.18 -2.59 21.50
C TYR A 76 4.26 -3.61 21.11
N VAL A 77 3.90 -4.88 21.02
CA VAL A 77 4.84 -5.96 20.71
C VAL A 77 4.63 -6.43 19.29
N ILE A 78 5.69 -6.39 18.51
CA ILE A 78 5.75 -6.96 17.18
C ILE A 78 6.61 -8.21 17.26
N SER A 79 6.06 -9.37 16.86
CA SER A 79 6.77 -10.65 16.88
C SER A 79 6.92 -11.22 15.47
N ALA A 80 7.75 -12.25 15.33
CA ALA A 80 7.91 -12.97 14.08
C ALA A 80 6.63 -13.72 13.73
N GLY A 81 6.26 -13.69 12.45
CA GLY A 81 5.22 -14.55 11.88
C GLY A 81 5.77 -15.91 11.49
N ASN A 82 4.86 -16.86 11.27
CA ASN A 82 5.22 -18.23 10.89
C ASN A 82 5.69 -18.36 9.43
N SER A 83 5.32 -17.40 8.59
CA SER A 83 5.66 -17.35 7.16
C SER A 83 6.78 -16.35 6.84
N GLY A 84 7.54 -15.93 7.87
CA GLY A 84 8.64 -14.97 7.74
C GLY A 84 8.21 -13.50 7.76
N GLY A 85 6.92 -13.22 8.00
CA GLY A 85 6.39 -11.88 8.20
C GLY A 85 6.44 -11.42 9.65
N LEU A 86 5.60 -10.46 9.98
CA LEU A 86 5.47 -9.82 11.28
C LEU A 86 4.06 -10.01 11.82
N MET A 87 3.91 -10.32 13.08
CA MET A 87 2.62 -10.35 13.77
C MET A 87 2.28 -8.93 14.27
N MET A 88 1.30 -8.29 13.64
CA MET A 88 0.90 -6.91 13.93
C MET A 88 -0.62 -6.74 13.92
N LEU A 89 -1.09 -5.69 14.58
CA LEU A 89 -2.47 -5.23 14.42
C LEU A 89 -2.61 -4.51 13.07
N THR A 90 -3.71 -4.75 12.38
CA THR A 90 -4.19 -3.93 11.27
C THR A 90 -5.09 -2.80 11.79
N HIS A 91 -5.56 -1.90 10.90
CA HIS A 91 -6.61 -0.96 11.28
C HIS A 91 -7.95 -1.70 11.43
N ASP A 92 -8.83 -1.14 12.23
CA ASP A 92 -10.22 -1.61 12.42
C ASP A 92 -10.38 -3.10 12.86
N SER A 93 -9.28 -3.73 13.34
CA SER A 93 -9.33 -5.10 13.84
C SER A 93 -8.57 -5.24 15.16
N PRO A 94 -9.17 -5.90 16.17
CA PRO A 94 -8.46 -6.24 17.40
C PRO A 94 -7.54 -7.46 17.23
N ASN A 95 -7.58 -8.13 16.08
CA ASN A 95 -6.83 -9.35 15.85
C ASN A 95 -5.43 -9.04 15.33
N ILE A 96 -4.45 -9.71 15.92
CA ILE A 96 -3.08 -9.71 15.40
C ILE A 96 -3.03 -10.66 14.21
N VAL A 97 -2.54 -10.17 13.08
CA VAL A 97 -2.38 -10.94 11.84
C VAL A 97 -0.95 -10.89 11.36
N GLU A 98 -0.56 -11.86 10.54
CA GLU A 98 0.73 -11.84 9.90
C GLU A 98 0.70 -10.88 8.69
N VAL A 99 1.61 -9.89 8.70
CA VAL A 99 1.82 -8.93 7.64
C VAL A 99 3.21 -9.10 7.04
N GLN A 100 3.39 -8.70 5.78
CA GLN A 100 4.64 -8.84 5.05
C GLN A 100 5.33 -7.48 4.88
N ILE A 101 6.66 -7.50 4.86
CA ILE A 101 7.47 -6.38 4.42
C ILE A 101 7.76 -6.56 2.94
N LYS A 102 7.42 -5.58 2.14
CA LYS A 102 7.45 -5.66 0.67
C LYS A 102 7.88 -4.33 0.07
N ALA A 103 8.50 -4.36 -1.11
CA ALA A 103 8.90 -3.15 -1.84
C ALA A 103 8.21 -3.10 -3.19
N ASN A 104 7.89 -1.90 -3.66
CA ASN A 104 7.42 -1.69 -5.02
C ASN A 104 8.59 -1.38 -5.97
N GLN A 105 8.30 -1.26 -7.27
CA GLN A 105 9.31 -0.97 -8.30
C GLN A 105 10.00 0.39 -8.12
N LEU A 106 9.40 1.32 -7.37
CA LEU A 106 9.98 2.63 -7.04
C LEU A 106 10.89 2.58 -5.79
N GLY A 107 11.11 1.40 -5.19
CA GLY A 107 11.91 1.24 -3.98
C GLY A 107 11.21 1.67 -2.68
N LYS A 108 9.92 2.01 -2.72
CA LYS A 108 9.17 2.26 -1.50
C LYS A 108 8.88 0.96 -0.77
N THR A 109 9.06 0.98 0.54
CA THR A 109 8.82 -0.17 1.42
C THR A 109 7.47 -0.05 2.11
N PHE A 110 6.75 -1.17 2.20
CA PHE A 110 5.43 -1.26 2.80
C PHE A 110 5.37 -2.41 3.80
N ILE A 111 4.52 -2.25 4.81
CA ILE A 111 4.15 -3.30 5.77
C ILE A 111 2.64 -3.48 5.71
N GLY A 112 2.17 -4.67 5.39
CA GLY A 112 0.74 -4.94 5.32
C GLY A 112 0.42 -6.37 4.89
N PRO A 113 -0.87 -6.73 4.83
CA PRO A 113 -1.31 -8.07 4.44
C PRO A 113 -1.02 -8.36 2.96
N GLY A 114 -0.93 -9.64 2.62
CA GLY A 114 -0.68 -10.09 1.25
C GLY A 114 0.71 -9.74 0.73
N LEU A 115 0.96 -10.04 -0.54
CA LEU A 115 2.29 -9.90 -1.17
C LEU A 115 2.43 -8.66 -2.05
N ALA A 116 1.32 -8.11 -2.58
CA ALA A 116 1.36 -6.93 -3.43
C ALA A 116 1.62 -5.66 -2.61
N PRO A 117 2.62 -4.83 -2.96
CA PRO A 117 2.93 -3.60 -2.22
C PRO A 117 2.00 -2.45 -2.62
N GLY A 118 1.65 -1.59 -1.65
CA GLY A 118 0.85 -0.38 -1.85
C GLY A 118 -0.66 -0.60 -1.85
N GLY A 119 -1.14 -1.72 -1.30
CA GLY A 119 -2.57 -1.94 -1.06
C GLY A 119 -3.14 -1.00 0.01
N ALA A 120 -4.48 -0.88 0.05
CA ALA A 120 -5.18 0.01 0.99
C ALA A 120 -4.84 -0.28 2.47
N ASP A 121 -4.67 -1.57 2.81
CA ASP A 121 -4.33 -2.01 4.17
C ASP A 121 -2.83 -1.90 4.50
N ASP A 122 -2.02 -1.41 3.56
CA ASP A 122 -0.58 -1.26 3.77
C ASP A 122 -0.25 0.04 4.50
N ARG A 123 0.89 0.01 5.16
CA ARG A 123 1.59 1.17 5.72
C ARG A 123 2.90 1.36 4.98
N GLU A 124 3.10 2.51 4.37
CA GLU A 124 4.39 2.92 3.80
C GLU A 124 5.38 3.18 4.95
N VAL A 125 6.58 2.62 4.83
CA VAL A 125 7.70 2.95 5.72
C VAL A 125 8.26 4.29 5.27
N VAL A 126 7.93 5.35 6.01
CA VAL A 126 8.39 6.71 5.73
C VAL A 126 9.85 6.89 6.13
N SER A 127 10.21 6.38 7.31
CA SER A 127 11.59 6.42 7.80
C SER A 127 11.84 5.38 8.89
N TYR A 128 13.10 4.96 9.01
CA TYR A 128 13.60 4.11 10.09
C TYR A 128 15.07 4.42 10.37
N ASP A 129 15.42 4.66 11.64
CA ASP A 129 16.77 4.98 12.09
C ASP A 129 17.33 3.97 13.11
N GLY A 130 16.69 2.80 13.25
CA GLY A 130 17.02 1.79 14.26
C GLY A 130 16.32 1.97 15.60
N LYS A 131 15.83 3.18 15.91
CA LYS A 131 15.15 3.53 17.16
C LYS A 131 13.73 4.01 16.97
N VAL A 132 13.47 4.71 15.88
CA VAL A 132 12.17 5.29 15.52
C VAL A 132 11.77 4.76 14.15
N LEU A 133 10.56 4.24 14.06
CA LEU A 133 9.94 3.78 12.83
C LEU A 133 8.70 4.63 12.57
N ILE A 134 8.63 5.26 11.41
CA ILE A 134 7.49 6.07 10.96
C ILE A 134 6.75 5.32 9.87
N LEU A 135 5.46 5.11 10.08
CA LEU A 135 4.57 4.40 9.17
C LEU A 135 3.38 5.27 8.80
N LYS A 136 3.08 5.37 7.51
CA LYS A 136 1.91 6.09 7.00
C LYS A 136 0.98 5.14 6.28
N TRP A 137 -0.32 5.18 6.59
CA TRP A 137 -1.33 4.40 5.89
C TRP A 137 -1.41 4.81 4.42
N VAL A 138 -1.53 3.81 3.54
CA VAL A 138 -1.69 4.04 2.09
C VAL A 138 -3.08 4.57 1.80
N ASP A 139 -4.10 4.00 2.42
CA ASP A 139 -5.47 4.50 2.30
C ASP A 139 -5.61 5.88 2.95
N PRO A 140 -6.08 6.91 2.21
CA PRO A 140 -6.18 8.27 2.71
C PRO A 140 -7.26 8.44 3.80
N GLU A 141 -8.33 7.64 3.80
CA GLU A 141 -9.36 7.69 4.83
C GLU A 141 -8.81 7.13 6.15
N VAL A 142 -8.12 5.98 6.07
CA VAL A 142 -7.44 5.37 7.23
C VAL A 142 -6.36 6.30 7.77
N ALA A 143 -5.55 6.91 6.88
CA ALA A 143 -4.56 7.91 7.26
C ALA A 143 -5.17 9.14 7.93
N GLY A 144 -6.32 9.60 7.44
CA GLY A 144 -7.08 10.71 8.03
C GLY A 144 -7.63 10.37 9.42
N ARG A 145 -8.04 9.12 9.65
CA ARG A 145 -8.59 8.63 10.92
C ARG A 145 -7.50 8.38 11.97
N TYR A 146 -6.44 7.69 11.60
CA TYR A 146 -5.42 7.19 12.54
C TYR A 146 -4.11 7.99 12.52
N GLY A 147 -3.92 8.89 11.57
CA GLY A 147 -2.70 9.66 11.43
C GLY A 147 -1.51 8.85 10.95
N THR A 148 -0.34 9.49 11.00
CA THR A 148 0.96 8.86 10.76
C THR A 148 1.44 8.22 12.06
N GLN A 149 1.72 6.93 12.03
CA GLN A 149 2.17 6.18 13.20
C GLN A 149 3.65 6.44 13.46
N ILE A 150 4.00 6.59 14.74
CA ILE A 150 5.37 6.68 15.22
C ILE A 150 5.59 5.59 16.27
N LEU A 151 6.55 4.72 16.00
CA LEU A 151 6.97 3.65 16.89
C LEU A 151 8.36 3.98 17.41
N VAL A 152 8.50 4.05 18.74
CA VAL A 152 9.79 4.29 19.41
C VAL A 152 10.22 3.01 20.08
N ARG A 153 11.43 2.53 19.75
CA ARG A 153 11.95 1.27 20.29
C ARG A 153 12.14 1.36 21.79
N CYS A 154 11.55 0.42 22.51
CA CYS A 154 11.73 0.30 23.95
C CYS A 154 13.06 -0.40 24.28
N ALA A 155 13.70 0.03 25.36
CA ALA A 155 14.85 -0.69 25.89
C ALA A 155 14.47 -2.13 26.27
N ALA A 156 15.44 -3.03 26.21
CA ALA A 156 15.26 -4.37 26.73
C ALA A 156 14.86 -4.30 28.23
N PRO A 157 13.99 -5.23 28.70
CA PRO A 157 13.72 -5.33 30.11
C PRO A 157 15.04 -5.48 30.88
N LYS A 158 15.21 -4.73 31.96
CA LYS A 158 16.33 -5.00 32.86
C LYS A 158 16.11 -6.37 33.47
N ALA A 159 17.11 -7.25 33.33
CA ALA A 159 17.13 -8.54 34.00
C ALA A 159 17.18 -8.35 35.53
#